data_6425250d558c8b207d4cc2c8f31dc9fd
#
_entry.id   6425250d558c8b207d4cc2c8f31dc9fd
#
_cell.length_a   1.000
_cell.length_b   1.000
_cell.length_c   1.000
_cell.angle_alpha   90.00
_cell.angle_beta   90.00
_cell.angle_gamma   90.00
#
_symmetry.space_group_name_H-M   'P 1'
#
loop_
_entity.id
_entity.type
_entity.pdbx_description
1 polymer ?
#
loop_
_entity_poly.entity_id
_entity_poly.type
_entity_poly.pdbx_seq_one_letter_code
_entity_poly.pdbx_strand_id
1 'polypeptide(L)'
;MLSIDGFGNDVETLERNVSGRKVSVQWDWGNFKSTEDFPIDDNLINWAIGQDQALKECFLCLDEWVHKLKWLEENKWYENWSNAAESDPTVKISPGPYLLLLGDPGTGKSLIGKALAEKLTQVYKENGIKLFDAVCWKNQVLPSQPKISIHKAGEGKKIIQKEQLKDLKKKFLTKVGFKVLMVFLIVIGLFLIGLGFYFMLQAWQIWGGLGAALRSDYSGFSDFLVQRFVGLVPLTFIPGGSLIFFGVFLWWFSKIGGMGNMKGIGGAQQTDVPKLIVDNSSGQAPFIDATGHKSAQLFGSIAWDPYQTGGLGTPEHQRVSAGDVHIASLGILYIDEIKNLDPEEAVTLLTVLEDGKLPITLRSRFGGSDTAAMAVSTQPVPAITFLVGAGNFDSIGQLHPALMDRIYGYGKVVRMNNDMPNTVENRRRYVQFIAQEVKRFNLPPFSREACLEIVEEGRRKSDKKDALTTRFRTLISIIKTASTLASNEGSKSVERRHVVEAVGQHCKTIQRQMLEHDMNERGKLLEIKPEGVKLGQIHGLAVVKDPYSGEMTGSVLSVKAQMVKRSELP
;
A
#
# COMPACT_ATOMS: atom_id res chain seq x y z
N MET A 1 -15.27 17.08 23.88
CA MET A 1 -16.10 16.60 25.00
C MET A 1 -17.54 16.91 24.64
N LEU A 2 -18.24 15.99 24.00
CA LEU A 2 -19.68 16.07 23.84
C LEU A 2 -20.28 15.54 25.15
N SER A 3 -21.00 16.40 25.89
CA SER A 3 -21.72 16.02 27.10
C SER A 3 -22.80 15.00 26.72
N ILE A 4 -22.69 13.81 27.21
CA ILE A 4 -23.74 12.80 27.12
C ILE A 4 -24.70 13.06 28.30
N ASP A 5 -25.36 14.20 28.32
CA ASP A 5 -26.39 14.56 29.28
C ASP A 5 -27.74 14.09 28.73
N GLY A 6 -28.12 12.88 29.00
CA GLY A 6 -29.41 12.32 28.59
C GLY A 6 -29.72 10.91 29.06
N PHE A 7 -28.80 10.26 29.75
CA PHE A 7 -29.02 8.89 30.24
C PHE A 7 -29.32 8.91 31.74
N GLY A 8 -30.55 8.51 32.10
CA GLY A 8 -30.98 8.37 33.49
C GLY A 8 -30.16 7.32 34.25
N ASN A 9 -30.01 7.54 35.55
CA ASN A 9 -29.31 6.62 36.47
C ASN A 9 -30.21 5.42 36.81
N ASP A 10 -30.32 4.44 35.93
CA ASP A 10 -30.94 3.17 36.29
C ASP A 10 -29.87 2.18 36.77
N VAL A 11 -29.96 1.83 38.03
CA VAL A 11 -29.10 0.82 38.65
C VAL A 11 -29.73 -0.55 38.44
N GLU A 12 -29.17 -1.36 37.56
CA GLU A 12 -29.63 -2.72 37.32
C GLU A 12 -28.78 -3.74 38.09
N THR A 13 -29.41 -4.55 38.89
CA THR A 13 -28.75 -5.61 39.67
C THR A 13 -28.88 -6.95 38.93
N LEU A 14 -27.77 -7.43 38.35
CA LEU A 14 -27.70 -8.77 37.75
C LEU A 14 -27.24 -9.80 38.78
N GLU A 15 -28.16 -10.70 39.12
CA GLU A 15 -27.79 -11.84 39.95
C GLU A 15 -27.17 -12.96 39.09
N ARG A 16 -25.97 -13.37 39.43
CA ARG A 16 -25.25 -14.44 38.76
C ARG A 16 -24.90 -15.57 39.71
N ASN A 17 -25.19 -16.80 39.29
CA ASN A 17 -24.67 -17.99 39.97
C ASN A 17 -23.25 -18.29 39.45
N VAL A 18 -22.24 -17.98 40.22
CA VAL A 18 -20.85 -18.39 39.96
C VAL A 18 -20.45 -19.32 41.11
N SER A 19 -20.21 -20.57 40.80
CA SER A 19 -19.78 -21.59 41.81
C SER A 19 -20.74 -21.75 43.00
N GLY A 20 -22.04 -21.73 42.75
CA GLY A 20 -23.03 -21.88 43.81
C GLY A 20 -23.23 -20.65 44.70
N ARG A 21 -22.53 -19.56 44.50
CA ARG A 21 -22.76 -18.27 45.17
C ARG A 21 -23.43 -17.28 44.22
N LYS A 22 -24.53 -16.69 44.67
CA LYS A 22 -25.16 -15.56 44.01
C LYS A 22 -24.27 -14.33 44.21
N VAL A 23 -23.66 -13.83 43.15
CA VAL A 23 -22.92 -12.57 43.15
C VAL A 23 -23.76 -11.55 42.47
N SER A 24 -24.27 -10.56 43.20
CA SER A 24 -24.96 -9.40 42.62
C SER A 24 -23.94 -8.39 42.16
N VAL A 25 -23.94 -8.08 40.84
CA VAL A 25 -23.11 -7.03 40.27
C VAL A 25 -24.02 -5.83 39.98
N GLN A 26 -23.84 -4.73 40.68
CA GLN A 26 -24.52 -3.49 40.40
C GLN A 26 -23.82 -2.73 39.27
N TRP A 27 -24.57 -2.40 38.23
CA TRP A 27 -24.05 -1.73 37.03
C TRP A 27 -24.91 -0.51 36.69
N ASP A 28 -24.28 0.64 36.61
CA ASP A 28 -24.92 1.86 36.09
C ASP A 28 -24.61 2.02 34.61
N TRP A 29 -25.59 1.73 33.76
CA TRP A 29 -25.40 1.64 32.30
C TRP A 29 -26.04 2.76 31.51
N GLY A 30 -26.89 3.56 32.12
CA GLY A 30 -27.82 4.40 31.36
C GLY A 30 -28.87 3.58 30.60
N ASN A 31 -29.79 4.26 29.99
CA ASN A 31 -30.99 3.69 29.36
C ASN A 31 -30.77 3.36 27.88
N PHE A 32 -30.20 2.24 27.53
CA PHE A 32 -30.19 1.74 26.15
C PHE A 32 -30.82 0.33 26.08
N LYS A 33 -31.49 -0.01 24.97
CA LYS A 33 -32.11 -1.32 24.74
C LYS A 33 -31.22 -2.24 23.91
N SER A 34 -30.57 -1.67 22.93
CA SER A 34 -29.70 -2.40 22.00
C SER A 34 -28.52 -1.54 21.54
N THR A 35 -27.58 -2.16 20.85
CA THR A 35 -26.45 -1.45 20.23
C THR A 35 -26.87 -0.46 19.13
N GLU A 36 -28.12 -0.51 18.62
CA GLU A 36 -28.64 0.46 17.67
C GLU A 36 -28.84 1.84 18.29
N ASP A 37 -29.13 1.89 19.59
CA ASP A 37 -29.36 3.12 20.33
C ASP A 37 -28.04 3.87 20.64
N PHE A 38 -26.89 3.24 20.40
CA PHE A 38 -25.59 3.79 20.75
C PHE A 38 -25.04 4.66 19.63
N PRO A 39 -24.68 5.92 19.88
CA PRO A 39 -24.05 6.78 18.89
C PRO A 39 -22.66 6.24 18.54
N ILE A 40 -22.38 6.10 17.26
CA ILE A 40 -21.08 5.69 16.76
C ILE A 40 -20.32 6.92 16.31
N ASP A 41 -19.15 7.10 16.87
CA ASP A 41 -18.23 8.15 16.46
C ASP A 41 -17.42 7.68 15.24
N ASP A 42 -17.38 8.50 14.20
CA ASP A 42 -16.61 8.20 12.99
C ASP A 42 -15.10 8.48 13.16
N ASN A 43 -14.70 9.15 14.25
CA ASN A 43 -13.31 9.48 14.52
C ASN A 43 -12.55 8.26 15.08
N LEU A 44 -11.57 7.77 14.34
CA LEU A 44 -10.76 6.59 14.71
C LEU A 44 -10.01 6.75 16.04
N ILE A 45 -9.73 7.98 16.48
CA ILE A 45 -9.06 8.25 17.77
C ILE A 45 -9.90 7.70 18.92
N ASN A 46 -11.22 7.87 18.85
CA ASN A 46 -12.14 7.44 19.91
C ASN A 46 -12.36 5.91 19.91
N TRP A 47 -11.83 5.22 18.90
CA TRP A 47 -11.86 3.75 18.84
C TRP A 47 -10.71 3.09 19.62
N ALA A 48 -9.66 3.85 19.96
CA ALA A 48 -8.53 3.34 20.74
C ALA A 48 -8.85 3.32 22.25
N ILE A 49 -9.80 2.48 22.65
CA ILE A 49 -10.37 2.42 24.00
C ILE A 49 -9.32 1.90 25.00
N GLY A 50 -9.22 2.58 26.15
CA GLY A 50 -8.30 2.22 27.22
C GLY A 50 -6.84 2.59 26.95
N GLN A 51 -6.56 3.30 25.85
CA GLN A 51 -5.21 3.71 25.45
C GLN A 51 -4.98 5.23 25.63
N ASP A 52 -5.72 5.88 26.52
CA ASP A 52 -5.70 7.34 26.67
C ASP A 52 -4.29 7.90 26.96
N GLN A 53 -3.49 7.21 27.78
CA GLN A 53 -2.11 7.59 28.06
C GLN A 53 -1.22 7.42 26.84
N ALA A 54 -1.32 6.28 26.16
CA ALA A 54 -0.56 6.00 24.93
C ALA A 54 -0.89 7.02 23.83
N LEU A 55 -2.17 7.37 23.66
CA LEU A 55 -2.60 8.39 22.71
C LEU A 55 -2.00 9.77 23.00
N LYS A 56 -1.95 10.19 24.28
CA LYS A 56 -1.31 11.46 24.64
C LYS A 56 0.16 11.50 24.25
N GLU A 57 0.90 10.44 24.50
CA GLU A 57 2.32 10.32 24.13
C GLU A 57 2.50 10.29 22.61
N CYS A 58 1.61 9.60 21.88
CA CYS A 58 1.60 9.59 20.42
C CYS A 58 1.32 10.97 19.83
N PHE A 59 0.38 11.73 20.41
CA PHE A 59 0.08 13.09 19.93
C PHE A 59 1.24 14.05 20.19
N LEU A 60 1.91 13.96 21.33
CA LEU A 60 3.11 14.77 21.56
C LEU A 60 4.18 14.51 20.49
N CYS A 61 4.39 13.25 20.11
CA CYS A 61 5.32 12.89 19.05
C CYS A 61 4.84 13.39 17.67
N LEU A 62 3.52 13.36 17.43
CA LEU A 62 2.92 13.91 16.21
C LEU A 62 3.09 15.43 16.13
N ASP A 63 2.93 16.15 17.25
CA ASP A 63 3.13 17.59 17.30
C ASP A 63 4.58 17.97 16.99
N GLU A 64 5.58 17.23 17.50
CA GLU A 64 6.97 17.39 17.14
C GLU A 64 7.19 17.19 15.62
N TRP A 65 6.52 16.21 15.02
CA TRP A 65 6.53 15.99 13.57
C TRP A 65 5.94 17.17 12.81
N VAL A 66 4.81 17.70 13.27
CA VAL A 66 4.15 18.87 12.66
C VAL A 66 5.04 20.11 12.73
N HIS A 67 5.74 20.33 13.85
CA HIS A 67 6.72 21.40 13.96
C HIS A 67 7.86 21.26 12.94
N LYS A 68 8.36 20.04 12.73
CA LYS A 68 9.35 19.76 11.70
C LYS A 68 8.83 20.07 10.29
N LEU A 69 7.59 19.69 9.99
CA LEU A 69 6.98 19.97 8.69
C LEU A 69 6.82 21.48 8.44
N LYS A 70 6.40 22.24 9.45
CA LYS A 70 6.32 23.72 9.36
C LYS A 70 7.69 24.33 9.10
N TRP A 71 8.70 23.88 9.81
CA TRP A 71 10.08 24.34 9.61
C TRP A 71 10.57 24.04 8.18
N LEU A 72 10.27 22.86 7.64
CA LEU A 72 10.59 22.50 6.26
C LEU A 72 9.89 23.45 5.25
N GLU A 73 8.64 23.76 5.47
CA GLU A 73 7.88 24.65 4.58
C GLU A 73 8.37 26.10 4.64
N GLU A 74 8.68 26.62 5.83
CA GLU A 74 9.27 27.94 6.04
C GLU A 74 10.64 28.07 5.33
N ASN A 75 11.44 27.01 5.34
CA ASN A 75 12.73 26.94 4.65
C ASN A 75 12.62 26.60 3.16
N LYS A 76 11.43 26.59 2.60
CA LYS A 76 11.18 26.36 1.18
C LYS A 76 11.90 25.10 0.64
N TRP A 77 11.91 24.01 1.43
CA TRP A 77 12.60 22.76 1.08
C TRP A 77 12.28 22.29 -0.33
N TYR A 78 11.05 22.53 -0.76
CA TYR A 78 10.51 22.17 -2.04
C TYR A 78 11.19 22.90 -3.22
N GLU A 79 11.43 24.22 -3.09
CA GLU A 79 12.11 25.03 -4.11
C GLU A 79 13.60 24.67 -4.15
N ASN A 80 14.21 24.46 -2.98
CA ASN A 80 15.60 24.07 -2.85
C ASN A 80 15.85 22.66 -3.39
N TRP A 81 14.89 21.73 -3.27
CA TRP A 81 15.04 20.38 -3.81
C TRP A 81 15.15 20.36 -5.34
N SER A 82 14.33 21.16 -6.04
CA SER A 82 14.38 21.24 -7.50
C SER A 82 15.69 21.83 -8.02
N ASN A 83 16.33 22.70 -7.24
CA ASN A 83 17.60 23.35 -7.58
C ASN A 83 18.82 22.54 -7.13
N ALA A 84 18.68 21.74 -6.09
CA ALA A 84 19.76 20.95 -5.47
C ALA A 84 20.09 19.65 -6.21
N ALA A 85 19.37 19.32 -7.29
CA ALA A 85 19.66 18.13 -8.10
C ALA A 85 21.04 18.19 -8.80
N GLU A 86 21.70 19.35 -8.82
CA GLU A 86 23.02 19.57 -9.42
C GLU A 86 24.12 19.93 -8.38
N SER A 87 23.77 20.31 -7.16
CA SER A 87 24.71 20.64 -6.10
C SER A 87 24.28 20.02 -4.78
N ASP A 88 25.23 19.58 -3.98
CA ASP A 88 25.08 18.91 -2.69
C ASP A 88 23.94 19.52 -1.84
N PRO A 89 22.86 18.79 -1.54
CA PRO A 89 21.72 19.36 -0.84
C PRO A 89 22.13 19.66 0.61
N THR A 90 22.45 20.91 0.88
CA THR A 90 22.85 21.42 2.21
C THR A 90 21.71 21.44 3.23
N VAL A 91 20.47 21.12 2.82
CA VAL A 91 19.35 21.01 3.76
C VAL A 91 19.47 19.67 4.49
N LYS A 92 20.22 19.64 5.57
CA LYS A 92 20.21 18.53 6.52
C LYS A 92 18.84 18.49 7.20
N ILE A 93 18.03 17.51 6.81
CA ILE A 93 16.76 17.24 7.47
C ILE A 93 17.09 16.62 8.83
N SER A 94 16.65 17.27 9.91
CA SER A 94 16.84 16.70 11.26
C SER A 94 16.18 15.31 11.33
N PRO A 95 16.88 14.28 11.86
CA PRO A 95 16.27 12.97 12.06
C PRO A 95 15.11 13.04 13.05
N GLY A 96 14.17 12.09 12.95
CA GLY A 96 13.01 11.98 13.85
C GLY A 96 11.88 12.98 13.58
N PRO A 97 10.87 13.02 14.45
CA PRO A 97 10.65 12.05 15.51
C PRO A 97 10.23 10.67 15.00
N TYR A 98 10.45 9.64 15.81
CA TYR A 98 10.05 8.26 15.55
C TYR A 98 9.13 7.76 16.66
N LEU A 99 8.23 6.85 16.34
CA LEU A 99 7.30 6.28 17.31
C LEU A 99 7.41 4.76 17.32
N LEU A 100 7.61 4.16 18.49
CA LEU A 100 7.59 2.72 18.67
C LEU A 100 6.45 2.33 19.62
N LEU A 101 5.45 1.63 19.11
CA LEU A 101 4.29 1.14 19.87
C LEU A 101 4.56 -0.27 20.35
N LEU A 102 4.63 -0.47 21.67
CA LEU A 102 4.88 -1.76 22.28
C LEU A 102 3.66 -2.26 23.05
N GLY A 103 3.22 -3.46 22.76
CA GLY A 103 2.09 -4.07 23.45
C GLY A 103 1.68 -5.41 22.88
N ASP A 104 0.81 -6.10 23.58
CA ASP A 104 0.30 -7.41 23.20
C ASP A 104 -0.49 -7.35 21.87
N PRO A 105 -0.64 -8.47 21.16
CA PRO A 105 -1.48 -8.55 19.99
C PRO A 105 -2.94 -8.18 20.31
N GLY A 106 -3.55 -7.32 19.48
CA GLY A 106 -4.94 -6.91 19.64
C GLY A 106 -5.19 -5.72 20.57
N THR A 107 -4.14 -5.02 21.04
CA THR A 107 -4.24 -3.78 21.85
C THR A 107 -4.50 -2.51 21.03
N GLY A 108 -4.66 -2.60 19.71
CA GLY A 108 -5.02 -1.47 18.85
C GLY A 108 -3.85 -0.69 18.24
N LYS A 109 -2.63 -1.24 18.20
CA LYS A 109 -1.45 -0.57 17.61
C LYS A 109 -1.68 -0.04 16.20
N SER A 110 -2.16 -0.89 15.29
CA SER A 110 -2.46 -0.49 13.89
C SER A 110 -3.60 0.53 13.79
N LEU A 111 -4.55 0.50 14.73
CA LEU A 111 -5.63 1.48 14.83
C LEU A 111 -5.07 2.86 15.18
N ILE A 112 -4.15 2.93 16.15
CA ILE A 112 -3.47 4.18 16.52
C ILE A 112 -2.70 4.75 15.32
N GLY A 113 -1.96 3.92 14.57
CA GLY A 113 -1.26 4.37 13.36
C GLY A 113 -2.20 5.05 12.35
N LYS A 114 -3.37 4.47 12.09
CA LYS A 114 -4.40 5.05 11.21
C LYS A 114 -5.01 6.32 11.79
N ALA A 115 -5.30 6.35 13.10
CA ALA A 115 -5.84 7.51 13.78
C ALA A 115 -4.87 8.70 13.76
N LEU A 116 -3.57 8.45 13.87
CA LEU A 116 -2.52 9.47 13.72
C LEU A 116 -2.50 10.05 12.30
N ALA A 117 -2.68 9.23 11.27
CA ALA A 117 -2.73 9.69 9.87
C ALA A 117 -3.97 10.55 9.59
N GLU A 118 -5.11 10.18 10.17
CA GLU A 118 -6.34 10.97 10.09
C GLU A 118 -6.17 12.33 10.77
N LYS A 119 -5.59 12.35 11.97
CA LYS A 119 -5.25 13.58 12.68
C LYS A 119 -4.25 14.44 11.91
N LEU A 120 -3.23 13.82 11.32
CA LEU A 120 -2.23 14.50 10.49
C LEU A 120 -2.88 15.14 9.26
N THR A 121 -3.85 14.46 8.62
CA THR A 121 -4.63 15.00 7.51
C THR A 121 -5.43 16.24 7.92
N GLN A 122 -6.01 16.24 9.12
CA GLN A 122 -6.69 17.40 9.67
C GLN A 122 -5.72 18.57 9.88
N VAL A 123 -4.57 18.30 10.49
CA VAL A 123 -3.50 19.30 10.73
C VAL A 123 -2.99 19.90 9.40
N TYR A 124 -2.89 19.12 8.34
CA TYR A 124 -2.49 19.63 7.02
C TYR A 124 -3.48 20.64 6.47
N LYS A 125 -4.79 20.37 6.61
CA LYS A 125 -5.84 21.31 6.21
C LYS A 125 -5.81 22.59 7.02
N GLU A 126 -5.60 22.48 8.34
CA GLU A 126 -5.56 23.64 9.27
C GLU A 126 -4.32 24.54 9.04
N ASN A 127 -3.16 23.95 8.78
CA ASN A 127 -1.89 24.68 8.64
C ASN A 127 -1.48 24.94 7.16
N GLY A 128 -2.27 24.49 6.19
CA GLY A 128 -1.99 24.70 4.77
C GLY A 128 -0.73 23.99 4.26
N ILE A 129 -0.28 22.91 4.92
CA ILE A 129 0.91 22.13 4.53
C ILE A 129 0.66 21.46 3.18
N LYS A 130 1.58 21.67 2.24
CA LYS A 130 1.44 21.18 0.87
C LYS A 130 2.17 19.86 0.67
N LEU A 131 1.44 18.88 0.17
CA LEU A 131 1.99 17.62 -0.31
C LEU A 131 2.61 17.82 -1.71
N PHE A 132 3.41 16.83 -2.15
CA PHE A 132 4.05 16.87 -3.45
C PHE A 132 3.79 15.61 -4.27
N ASP A 133 3.90 15.75 -5.59
CA ASP A 133 3.97 14.66 -6.56
C ASP A 133 5.41 14.54 -7.07
N ALA A 134 5.89 13.32 -7.28
CA ALA A 134 7.20 13.08 -7.89
C ALA A 134 7.04 12.45 -9.28
N VAL A 135 7.69 13.05 -10.27
CA VAL A 135 7.65 12.64 -11.67
C VAL A 135 9.04 12.24 -12.14
N CYS A 136 9.13 11.06 -12.73
CA CYS A 136 10.36 10.49 -13.28
C CYS A 136 10.46 10.77 -14.77
N TRP A 137 11.55 11.43 -15.19
CA TRP A 137 11.84 11.83 -16.54
C TRP A 137 12.99 11.05 -17.15
N LYS A 138 12.96 10.89 -18.45
CA LYS A 138 14.10 10.39 -19.21
C LYS A 138 15.27 11.37 -19.11
N ASN A 139 16.44 10.88 -18.74
CA ASN A 139 17.66 11.67 -18.79
C ASN A 139 18.32 11.46 -20.16
N GLN A 140 18.44 12.54 -20.93
CA GLN A 140 19.04 12.48 -22.26
C GLN A 140 20.57 12.37 -22.22
N VAL A 141 21.20 12.85 -21.16
CA VAL A 141 22.67 12.84 -20.99
C VAL A 141 23.15 11.51 -20.41
N LEU A 142 22.46 11.02 -19.36
CA LEU A 142 22.77 9.78 -18.66
C LEU A 142 21.50 8.92 -18.57
N PRO A 143 21.19 8.09 -19.57
CA PRO A 143 19.98 7.24 -19.55
C PRO A 143 19.89 6.34 -18.33
N SER A 144 21.03 5.87 -17.80
CA SER A 144 21.10 5.07 -16.58
C SER A 144 20.72 5.82 -15.30
N GLN A 145 20.57 7.15 -15.36
CA GLN A 145 20.20 7.99 -14.22
C GLN A 145 18.96 8.83 -14.54
N PRO A 146 17.72 8.27 -14.48
CA PRO A 146 16.50 9.02 -14.67
C PRO A 146 16.41 10.25 -13.75
N LYS A 147 15.94 11.37 -14.29
CA LYS A 147 15.76 12.62 -13.53
C LYS A 147 14.46 12.59 -12.76
N ILE A 148 14.48 13.17 -11.56
CA ILE A 148 13.30 13.31 -10.70
C ILE A 148 12.94 14.78 -10.61
N SER A 149 11.67 15.12 -10.85
CA SER A 149 11.12 16.44 -10.58
C SER A 149 10.00 16.35 -9.56
N ILE A 150 9.93 17.35 -8.69
CA ILE A 150 8.93 17.46 -7.66
C ILE A 150 7.97 18.57 -8.03
N HIS A 151 6.68 18.31 -7.88
CA HIS A 151 5.60 19.23 -8.19
C HIS A 151 4.59 19.26 -7.06
N LYS A 152 3.76 20.30 -7.00
CA LYS A 152 2.66 20.35 -6.02
C LYS A 152 1.69 19.19 -6.24
N ALA A 153 1.09 18.70 -5.17
CA ALA A 153 0.12 17.61 -5.23
C ALA A 153 -0.98 17.88 -6.27
N GLY A 154 -1.22 16.90 -7.14
CA GLY A 154 -2.17 16.98 -8.26
C GLY A 154 -1.63 17.64 -9.53
N GLU A 155 -0.45 18.25 -9.52
CA GLU A 155 0.17 18.80 -10.74
C GLU A 155 0.87 17.71 -11.57
N GLY A 156 1.41 16.68 -10.93
CA GLY A 156 2.08 15.57 -11.60
C GLY A 156 1.20 14.88 -12.64
N LYS A 157 -0.06 14.61 -12.32
CA LYS A 157 -1.04 14.05 -13.27
C LYS A 157 -1.27 14.96 -14.47
N LYS A 158 -1.39 16.27 -14.24
CA LYS A 158 -1.60 17.26 -15.31
C LYS A 158 -0.40 17.32 -16.26
N ILE A 159 0.81 17.24 -15.71
CA ILE A 159 2.05 17.22 -16.48
C ILE A 159 2.09 15.98 -17.38
N ILE A 160 1.79 14.80 -16.83
CA ILE A 160 1.78 13.56 -17.61
C ILE A 160 0.74 13.62 -18.71
N GLN A 161 -0.47 14.06 -18.42
CA GLN A 161 -1.52 14.21 -19.44
C GLN A 161 -1.09 15.17 -20.57
N LYS A 162 -0.44 16.29 -20.21
CA LYS A 162 0.07 17.25 -21.19
C LYS A 162 1.16 16.64 -22.09
N GLU A 163 2.10 15.88 -21.50
CA GLU A 163 3.15 15.22 -22.28
C GLU A 163 2.60 14.06 -23.12
N GLN A 164 1.62 13.30 -22.61
CA GLN A 164 0.90 12.30 -23.41
C GLN A 164 0.21 12.92 -24.63
N LEU A 165 -0.46 14.07 -24.44
CA LEU A 165 -1.11 14.79 -25.55
C LEU A 165 -0.08 15.30 -26.57
N LYS A 166 1.09 15.78 -26.12
CA LYS A 166 2.19 16.18 -27.02
C LYS A 166 2.72 14.99 -27.81
N ASP A 167 2.95 13.84 -27.17
CA ASP A 167 3.42 12.62 -27.84
C ASP A 167 2.39 12.11 -28.85
N LEU A 168 1.10 12.13 -28.52
CA LEU A 168 0.02 11.78 -29.43
C LEU A 168 -0.04 12.74 -30.63
N LYS A 169 0.08 14.06 -30.42
CA LYS A 169 0.14 15.05 -31.49
C LYS A 169 1.35 14.82 -32.39
N LYS A 170 2.53 14.57 -31.84
CA LYS A 170 3.75 14.27 -32.59
C LYS A 170 3.57 13.02 -33.47
N LYS A 171 3.02 11.94 -32.90
CA LYS A 171 2.71 10.70 -33.63
C LYS A 171 1.66 10.91 -34.74
N PHE A 172 0.65 11.74 -34.47
CA PHE A 172 -0.37 12.09 -35.46
C PHE A 172 0.23 12.89 -36.63
N LEU A 173 1.02 13.94 -36.34
CA LEU A 173 1.68 14.77 -37.34
C LEU A 173 2.63 13.95 -38.23
N THR A 174 3.41 13.03 -37.66
CA THR A 174 4.29 12.15 -38.44
C THR A 174 3.51 11.23 -39.37
N LYS A 175 2.39 10.63 -38.88
CA LYS A 175 1.51 9.78 -39.70
C LYS A 175 0.80 10.55 -40.80
N VAL A 176 0.30 11.76 -40.52
CA VAL A 176 -0.36 12.62 -41.50
C VAL A 176 0.65 13.13 -42.51
N GLY A 177 1.82 13.63 -42.07
CA GLY A 177 2.89 14.09 -42.94
C GLY A 177 3.34 13.01 -43.92
N PHE A 178 3.50 11.76 -43.46
CA PHE A 178 3.83 10.64 -44.37
C PHE A 178 2.75 10.38 -45.43
N LYS A 179 1.46 10.40 -45.03
CA LYS A 179 0.35 10.24 -45.99
C LYS A 179 0.27 11.38 -46.99
N VAL A 180 0.46 12.63 -46.54
CA VAL A 180 0.48 13.80 -47.42
C VAL A 180 1.64 13.72 -48.43
N LEU A 181 2.84 13.35 -47.96
CA LEU A 181 4.00 13.15 -48.84
C LEU A 181 3.72 12.10 -49.93
N MET A 182 3.10 11.00 -49.55
CA MET A 182 2.73 9.91 -50.45
C MET A 182 1.75 10.35 -51.54
N VAL A 183 0.67 11.06 -51.13
CA VAL A 183 -0.31 11.63 -52.09
C VAL A 183 0.35 12.63 -53.01
N PHE A 184 1.23 13.50 -52.49
CA PHE A 184 1.96 14.50 -53.26
C PHE A 184 2.86 13.86 -54.34
N LEU A 185 3.59 12.78 -54.00
CA LEU A 185 4.41 12.05 -54.98
C LEU A 185 3.57 11.41 -56.09
N ILE A 186 2.41 10.84 -55.76
CA ILE A 186 1.50 10.26 -56.76
C ILE A 186 0.94 11.35 -57.69
N VAL A 187 0.52 12.49 -57.12
CA VAL A 187 -0.01 13.62 -57.93
C VAL A 187 1.04 14.19 -58.86
N ILE A 188 2.27 14.41 -58.42
CA ILE A 188 3.37 14.85 -59.25
C ILE A 188 3.67 13.83 -60.36
N GLY A 189 3.70 12.55 -60.02
CA GLY A 189 3.91 11.47 -60.98
C GLY A 189 2.84 11.43 -62.06
N LEU A 190 1.57 11.57 -61.70
CA LEU A 190 0.44 11.67 -62.64
C LEU A 190 0.54 12.92 -63.52
N PHE A 191 0.95 14.06 -62.94
CA PHE A 191 1.17 15.29 -63.68
C PHE A 191 2.26 15.12 -64.73
N LEU A 192 3.40 14.51 -64.39
CA LEU A 192 4.50 14.27 -65.33
C LEU A 192 4.11 13.30 -66.46
N ILE A 193 3.32 12.25 -66.14
CA ILE A 193 2.78 11.34 -67.17
C ILE A 193 1.80 12.07 -68.08
N GLY A 194 0.91 12.88 -67.48
CA GLY A 194 -0.01 13.73 -68.26
C GLY A 194 0.71 14.71 -69.23
N LEU A 195 1.80 15.31 -68.70
CA LEU A 195 2.67 16.17 -69.52
C LEU A 195 3.35 15.39 -70.66
N GLY A 196 3.84 14.16 -70.36
CA GLY A 196 4.39 13.26 -71.36
C GLY A 196 3.38 12.85 -72.42
N PHE A 197 2.15 12.56 -72.03
CA PHE A 197 1.04 12.28 -72.96
C PHE A 197 0.67 13.49 -73.82
N TYR A 198 0.68 14.69 -73.22
CA TYR A 198 0.48 15.92 -73.94
C TYR A 198 1.56 16.11 -75.01
N PHE A 199 2.84 15.95 -74.73
CA PHE A 199 3.92 16.00 -75.66
C PHE A 199 3.82 14.92 -76.76
N MET A 200 3.36 13.72 -76.39
CA MET A 200 3.11 12.64 -77.35
C MET A 200 1.98 13.01 -78.38
N LEU A 201 0.87 13.57 -77.82
CA LEU A 201 -0.24 14.04 -78.66
C LEU A 201 0.20 15.19 -79.62
N GLN A 202 0.99 16.13 -79.14
CA GLN A 202 1.55 17.19 -79.92
C GLN A 202 2.47 16.64 -81.03
N ALA A 203 3.34 15.70 -80.72
CA ALA A 203 4.18 14.99 -81.68
C ALA A 203 3.33 14.26 -82.76
N TRP A 204 2.23 13.57 -82.28
CA TRP A 204 1.33 12.86 -83.21
C TRP A 204 0.51 13.79 -84.08
N GLN A 205 0.05 14.99 -83.64
CA GLN A 205 -0.59 16.00 -84.40
C GLN A 205 0.37 16.61 -85.47
N ILE A 206 1.60 16.86 -85.05
CA ILE A 206 2.64 17.32 -85.98
C ILE A 206 2.89 16.24 -87.02
N TRP A 207 2.95 14.97 -86.68
CA TRP A 207 3.15 13.83 -87.59
C TRP A 207 1.93 13.61 -88.49
N GLY A 208 0.72 13.70 -87.98
CA GLY A 208 -0.52 13.60 -88.75
C GLY A 208 -0.71 14.75 -89.71
N GLY A 209 -0.35 15.97 -89.31
CA GLY A 209 -0.33 17.17 -90.17
C GLY A 209 0.77 17.13 -91.22
N LEU A 210 1.93 16.55 -90.86
CA LEU A 210 3.04 16.35 -91.79
C LEU A 210 2.76 15.25 -92.83
N GLY A 211 1.97 14.22 -92.52
CA GLY A 211 1.53 13.19 -93.46
C GLY A 211 0.72 13.78 -94.64
N ALA A 212 0.07 14.90 -94.44
CA ALA A 212 -0.61 15.67 -95.46
C ALA A 212 0.35 16.63 -96.23
N ALA A 213 1.44 17.10 -95.56
CA ALA A 213 2.40 18.04 -96.12
C ALA A 213 3.62 17.37 -96.78
N LEU A 214 3.88 16.10 -96.51
CA LEU A 214 5.00 15.29 -97.03
C LEU A 214 4.83 14.88 -98.50
N ARG A 215 3.92 15.53 -99.24
CA ARG A 215 3.89 15.45 -100.68
C ARG A 215 4.69 16.56 -101.36
N SER A 216 5.44 17.35 -100.61
CA SER A 216 6.35 18.39 -101.20
C SER A 216 7.61 18.54 -100.33
N ASP A 217 8.77 18.23 -100.89
CA ASP A 217 10.18 18.41 -100.57
C ASP A 217 10.65 19.26 -99.36
N TYR A 218 10.31 18.88 -98.09
CA TYR A 218 10.92 19.50 -96.93
C TYR A 218 11.16 18.42 -95.80
N SER A 219 12.09 17.54 -96.09
CA SER A 219 12.33 16.37 -95.19
C SER A 219 13.24 16.63 -93.93
N GLY A 220 14.00 17.69 -93.87
CA GLY A 220 15.00 17.92 -92.84
C GLY A 220 14.54 18.64 -91.58
N PHE A 221 13.57 19.56 -91.70
CA PHE A 221 13.11 20.36 -90.53
C PHE A 221 12.06 19.60 -89.67
N SER A 222 11.26 18.78 -90.30
CA SER A 222 10.26 17.95 -89.68
C SER A 222 10.88 16.86 -88.82
N ASP A 223 11.94 16.21 -89.27
CA ASP A 223 12.66 15.16 -88.52
C ASP A 223 13.36 15.75 -87.31
N PHE A 224 13.87 16.97 -87.39
CA PHE A 224 14.47 17.67 -86.26
C PHE A 224 13.44 17.97 -85.15
N LEU A 225 12.25 18.44 -85.49
CA LEU A 225 11.18 18.74 -84.52
C LEU A 225 10.62 17.46 -83.91
N VAL A 226 10.33 16.44 -84.71
CA VAL A 226 9.83 15.15 -84.24
C VAL A 226 10.83 14.48 -83.30
N GLN A 227 12.13 14.45 -83.65
CA GLN A 227 13.16 13.90 -82.71
C GLN A 227 13.23 14.67 -81.42
N ARG A 228 13.04 16.01 -81.45
CA ARG A 228 13.08 16.81 -80.22
C ARG A 228 11.86 16.59 -79.30
N PHE A 229 10.66 16.47 -79.93
CA PHE A 229 9.44 16.14 -79.13
C PHE A 229 9.39 14.69 -78.67
N VAL A 230 9.77 13.73 -79.49
CA VAL A 230 9.84 12.32 -79.16
C VAL A 230 10.91 12.08 -78.07
N GLY A 231 12.03 12.85 -78.09
CA GLY A 231 13.07 12.78 -77.06
C GLY A 231 12.63 13.31 -75.68
N LEU A 232 11.60 14.17 -75.61
CA LEU A 232 11.05 14.69 -74.39
C LEU A 232 10.07 13.69 -73.71
N VAL A 233 9.47 12.77 -74.47
CA VAL A 233 8.52 11.79 -73.99
C VAL A 233 9.16 10.85 -72.91
N PRO A 234 10.32 10.20 -73.15
CA PRO A 234 10.93 9.36 -72.09
C PRO A 234 11.41 10.18 -70.90
N LEU A 235 11.77 11.47 -71.09
CA LEU A 235 12.23 12.35 -70.01
C LEU A 235 11.13 12.69 -69.02
N THR A 236 9.86 12.57 -69.38
CA THR A 236 8.70 12.81 -68.51
C THR A 236 8.03 11.52 -68.05
N PHE A 237 7.92 10.50 -68.92
CA PHE A 237 7.28 9.22 -68.59
C PHE A 237 8.08 8.41 -67.58
N ILE A 238 9.40 8.30 -67.68
CA ILE A 238 10.25 7.52 -66.81
C ILE A 238 10.26 8.11 -65.39
N PRO A 239 10.51 9.42 -65.15
CA PRO A 239 10.43 9.99 -63.81
C PRO A 239 9.01 9.95 -63.23
N GLY A 240 7.96 10.22 -64.06
CA GLY A 240 6.57 10.17 -63.61
C GLY A 240 6.17 8.77 -63.17
N GLY A 241 6.49 7.75 -63.95
CA GLY A 241 6.24 6.36 -63.60
C GLY A 241 6.99 5.89 -62.36
N SER A 242 8.25 6.29 -62.21
CA SER A 242 9.06 5.95 -61.03
C SER A 242 8.51 6.62 -59.77
N LEU A 243 8.05 7.86 -59.82
CA LEU A 243 7.43 8.55 -58.67
C LEU A 243 6.09 7.92 -58.28
N ILE A 244 5.26 7.53 -59.26
CA ILE A 244 4.01 6.81 -58.97
C ILE A 244 4.33 5.44 -58.36
N PHE A 245 5.24 4.67 -58.97
CA PHE A 245 5.66 3.36 -58.43
C PHE A 245 6.18 3.49 -57.00
N PHE A 246 7.02 4.48 -56.74
CA PHE A 246 7.54 4.75 -55.41
C PHE A 246 6.44 5.17 -54.41
N GLY A 247 5.50 6.02 -54.84
CA GLY A 247 4.36 6.41 -54.03
C GLY A 247 3.42 5.25 -53.73
N VAL A 248 3.12 4.39 -54.72
CA VAL A 248 2.32 3.17 -54.57
C VAL A 248 3.07 2.13 -53.71
N PHE A 249 4.38 1.99 -53.93
CA PHE A 249 5.23 1.12 -53.10
C PHE A 249 5.22 1.55 -51.63
N LEU A 250 5.36 2.85 -51.36
CA LEU A 250 5.26 3.38 -49.98
C LEU A 250 3.86 3.16 -49.41
N TRP A 251 2.80 3.29 -50.19
CA TRP A 251 1.42 3.03 -49.79
C TRP A 251 1.21 1.54 -49.46
N TRP A 252 1.66 0.65 -50.35
CA TRP A 252 1.59 -0.81 -50.17
C TRP A 252 2.41 -1.26 -48.96
N PHE A 253 3.63 -0.74 -48.81
CA PHE A 253 4.50 -0.99 -47.70
C PHE A 253 3.90 -0.48 -46.37
N SER A 254 3.25 0.66 -46.37
CA SER A 254 2.48 1.19 -45.24
C SER A 254 1.28 0.31 -44.87
N LYS A 255 0.62 -0.31 -45.88
CA LYS A 255 -0.59 -1.14 -45.69
C LYS A 255 -0.25 -2.56 -45.24
N ILE A 256 0.86 -3.14 -45.73
CA ILE A 256 1.36 -4.46 -45.29
C ILE A 256 1.94 -4.41 -43.86
N GLY A 257 1.97 -3.24 -43.25
CA GLY A 257 2.43 -3.10 -41.87
C GLY A 257 3.94 -3.03 -41.71
N GLY A 258 4.66 -2.78 -42.79
CA GLY A 258 6.12 -2.63 -42.76
C GLY A 258 6.60 -1.48 -41.87
N MET A 259 5.80 -0.45 -41.64
CA MET A 259 6.11 0.64 -40.71
C MET A 259 5.18 0.70 -39.51
N GLY A 260 4.05 -0.04 -39.54
CA GLY A 260 3.09 -0.10 -38.43
C GLY A 260 3.17 -1.38 -37.61
N ASN A 261 3.74 -2.44 -38.16
CA ASN A 261 3.85 -3.76 -37.57
C ASN A 261 5.32 -4.28 -37.41
N MET A 262 6.31 -3.40 -37.55
CA MET A 262 7.62 -3.69 -36.96
C MET A 262 7.57 -3.73 -35.42
N LYS A 263 6.38 -3.95 -34.84
CA LYS A 263 6.19 -4.36 -33.44
C LYS A 263 6.73 -5.76 -33.16
N GLY A 264 7.08 -6.52 -34.18
CA GLY A 264 7.60 -7.90 -34.02
C GLY A 264 9.11 -8.04 -34.16
N ILE A 265 9.79 -7.02 -34.67
CA ILE A 265 11.25 -7.01 -34.76
C ILE A 265 11.71 -5.63 -34.25
N GLY A 266 11.81 -5.52 -32.93
CA GLY A 266 12.54 -4.46 -32.29
C GLY A 266 11.73 -3.28 -31.81
N GLY A 267 11.65 -3.17 -30.51
CA GLY A 267 11.47 -1.96 -29.78
C GLY A 267 10.02 -1.63 -29.46
N ALA A 268 9.65 -1.89 -28.22
CA ALA A 268 8.61 -1.08 -27.55
C ALA A 268 8.88 0.37 -27.92
N GLN A 269 7.90 1.02 -28.56
CA GLN A 269 7.99 2.41 -28.99
C GLN A 269 8.42 3.23 -27.77
N GLN A 270 9.68 3.69 -27.72
CA GLN A 270 10.21 4.48 -26.62
C GLN A 270 9.31 5.70 -26.45
N THR A 271 8.45 5.67 -25.45
CA THR A 271 7.63 6.84 -25.11
C THR A 271 8.49 7.75 -24.25
N ASP A 272 8.72 8.97 -24.72
CA ASP A 272 9.41 10.01 -23.93
C ASP A 272 8.50 10.60 -22.84
N VAL A 273 7.31 10.00 -22.62
CA VAL A 273 6.34 10.44 -21.61
C VAL A 273 6.90 10.13 -20.22
N PRO A 274 6.94 11.10 -19.30
CA PRO A 274 7.39 10.88 -17.93
C PRO A 274 6.44 9.98 -17.15
N LYS A 275 6.93 9.36 -16.08
CA LYS A 275 6.16 8.49 -15.19
C LYS A 275 5.92 9.16 -13.84
N LEU A 276 4.67 9.16 -13.35
CA LEU A 276 4.35 9.54 -11.98
C LEU A 276 4.77 8.42 -11.05
N ILE A 277 5.64 8.70 -10.09
CA ILE A 277 6.15 7.73 -9.13
C ILE A 277 5.58 7.94 -7.72
N VAL A 278 5.24 9.18 -7.35
CA VAL A 278 4.53 9.52 -6.11
C VAL A 278 3.34 10.39 -6.46
N ASP A 279 2.15 10.01 -6.01
CA ASP A 279 0.88 10.67 -6.30
C ASP A 279 0.15 11.02 -4.99
N ASN A 280 0.13 12.26 -4.64
CA ASN A 280 -0.56 12.80 -3.47
C ASN A 280 -1.76 13.69 -3.84
N SER A 281 -2.35 13.48 -5.01
CA SER A 281 -3.49 14.27 -5.52
C SER A 281 -4.73 14.23 -4.62
N SER A 282 -4.85 13.24 -3.72
CA SER A 282 -5.93 13.15 -2.75
C SER A 282 -5.90 14.26 -1.69
N GLY A 283 -4.74 14.87 -1.45
CA GLY A 283 -4.53 15.88 -0.41
C GLY A 283 -4.64 15.33 1.03
N GLN A 284 -4.70 14.02 1.21
CA GLN A 284 -4.67 13.36 2.52
C GLN A 284 -3.23 13.02 2.89
N ALA A 285 -2.91 13.06 4.18
CA ALA A 285 -1.63 12.60 4.68
C ALA A 285 -1.40 11.12 4.30
N PRO A 286 -0.32 10.78 3.61
CA PRO A 286 -0.04 9.40 3.26
C PRO A 286 0.06 8.51 4.50
N PHE A 287 -0.62 7.36 4.46
CA PHE A 287 -0.46 6.29 5.44
C PHE A 287 -0.15 5.00 4.70
N ILE A 288 1.06 4.52 4.87
CA ILE A 288 1.53 3.29 4.20
C ILE A 288 1.82 2.24 5.27
N ASP A 289 1.10 1.14 5.18
CA ASP A 289 1.36 -0.05 5.99
C ASP A 289 2.36 -0.95 5.25
N ALA A 290 3.61 -0.88 5.67
CA ALA A 290 4.73 -1.62 5.08
C ALA A 290 5.04 -2.93 5.85
N THR A 291 4.09 -3.44 6.60
CA THR A 291 4.24 -4.67 7.39
C THR A 291 4.56 -5.87 6.50
N GLY A 292 5.70 -6.51 6.74
CA GLY A 292 6.17 -7.67 5.96
C GLY A 292 6.63 -7.36 4.55
N HIS A 293 6.69 -6.09 4.14
CA HIS A 293 7.22 -5.69 2.85
C HIS A 293 8.73 -5.91 2.80
N LYS A 294 9.21 -6.39 1.67
CA LYS A 294 10.62 -6.64 1.42
C LYS A 294 11.31 -5.44 0.77
N SER A 295 12.62 -5.46 0.76
CA SER A 295 13.50 -4.39 0.30
C SER A 295 13.06 -3.70 -1.00
N ALA A 296 12.58 -4.46 -2.01
CA ALA A 296 12.12 -3.90 -3.28
C ALA A 296 10.81 -3.10 -3.16
N GLN A 297 9.91 -3.48 -2.26
CA GLN A 297 8.67 -2.76 -1.99
C GLN A 297 8.94 -1.58 -1.06
N LEU A 298 9.74 -1.81 -0.01
CA LEU A 298 10.03 -0.80 1.01
C LEU A 298 10.82 0.39 0.43
N PHE A 299 11.86 0.12 -0.36
CA PHE A 299 12.80 1.14 -0.88
C PHE A 299 12.66 1.42 -2.37
N GLY A 300 11.70 0.78 -3.03
CA GLY A 300 11.51 0.87 -4.48
C GLY A 300 12.46 0.02 -5.28
N SER A 301 12.15 -0.12 -6.54
CA SER A 301 12.93 -0.92 -7.48
C SER A 301 12.80 -0.41 -8.90
N ILE A 302 13.75 -0.78 -9.73
CA ILE A 302 13.69 -0.61 -11.18
C ILE A 302 13.50 -2.00 -11.78
N ALA A 303 12.42 -2.19 -12.55
CA ALA A 303 12.16 -3.49 -13.16
C ALA A 303 13.26 -3.84 -14.18
N TRP A 304 13.73 -5.07 -14.14
CA TRP A 304 14.66 -5.59 -15.14
C TRP A 304 13.93 -5.86 -16.45
N ASP A 305 14.55 -5.49 -17.58
CA ASP A 305 14.03 -5.75 -18.91
C ASP A 305 15.07 -6.57 -19.71
N PRO A 306 14.74 -7.81 -20.12
CA PRO A 306 15.65 -8.69 -20.87
C PRO A 306 16.04 -8.13 -22.24
N TYR A 307 15.25 -7.22 -22.82
CA TYR A 307 15.51 -6.59 -24.12
C TYR A 307 16.33 -5.29 -24.04
N GLN A 308 16.96 -5.02 -22.90
CA GLN A 308 17.72 -3.78 -22.67
C GLN A 308 18.96 -3.68 -23.57
N THR A 309 19.54 -4.79 -23.98
CA THR A 309 20.65 -4.84 -24.93
C THR A 309 20.13 -4.68 -26.34
N GLY A 310 20.39 -3.53 -26.97
CA GLY A 310 20.03 -3.26 -28.35
C GLY A 310 19.04 -2.12 -28.59
N GLY A 311 18.67 -1.34 -27.54
CA GLY A 311 17.77 -0.18 -27.68
C GLY A 311 16.30 -0.53 -27.90
N LEU A 312 15.93 -1.79 -27.70
CA LEU A 312 14.59 -2.34 -27.94
C LEU A 312 13.74 -2.42 -26.68
N GLY A 313 14.33 -2.20 -25.48
CA GLY A 313 13.69 -2.34 -24.19
C GLY A 313 12.88 -1.13 -23.75
N THR A 314 12.12 -1.32 -22.68
CA THR A 314 11.37 -0.23 -22.02
C THR A 314 12.36 0.78 -21.42
N PRO A 315 12.18 2.09 -21.66
CA PRO A 315 13.06 3.12 -21.12
C PRO A 315 13.16 3.05 -19.60
N GLU A 316 14.35 3.35 -19.04
CA GLU A 316 14.65 3.23 -17.61
C GLU A 316 13.64 3.99 -16.74
N HIS A 317 13.28 5.23 -17.11
CA HIS A 317 12.33 6.04 -16.35
C HIS A 317 10.92 5.43 -16.25
N GLN A 318 10.52 4.59 -17.23
CA GLN A 318 9.24 3.89 -17.20
C GLN A 318 9.25 2.64 -16.30
N ARG A 319 10.42 2.09 -16.02
CA ARG A 319 10.63 0.90 -15.19
C ARG A 319 10.76 1.20 -13.70
N VAL A 320 10.97 2.47 -13.33
CA VAL A 320 11.09 2.92 -11.94
C VAL A 320 9.77 2.71 -11.19
N SER A 321 9.83 2.10 -10.02
CA SER A 321 8.71 1.96 -9.08
C SER A 321 9.14 2.54 -7.73
N ALA A 322 8.38 3.51 -7.22
CA ALA A 322 8.61 4.06 -5.89
C ALA A 322 8.38 2.99 -4.82
N GLY A 323 9.16 3.05 -3.75
CA GLY A 323 8.94 2.24 -2.57
C GLY A 323 8.07 2.94 -1.54
N ASP A 324 7.69 2.18 -0.51
CA ASP A 324 6.82 2.65 0.57
C ASP A 324 7.36 3.91 1.26
N VAL A 325 8.68 3.99 1.47
CA VAL A 325 9.35 5.17 2.05
C VAL A 325 9.13 6.44 1.22
N HIS A 326 9.07 6.33 -0.12
CA HIS A 326 8.82 7.46 -1.00
C HIS A 326 7.34 7.85 -1.02
N ILE A 327 6.45 6.86 -1.07
CA ILE A 327 5.00 7.07 -1.10
C ILE A 327 4.52 7.62 0.25
N ALA A 328 5.11 7.17 1.37
CA ALA A 328 4.83 7.67 2.71
C ALA A 328 5.46 9.04 3.01
N SER A 329 6.15 9.65 2.04
CA SER A 329 6.84 10.92 2.27
C SER A 329 5.87 12.04 2.69
N LEU A 330 6.26 12.82 3.68
CA LEU A 330 5.43 13.77 4.43
C LEU A 330 4.23 13.13 5.15
N GLY A 331 4.21 11.82 5.32
CA GLY A 331 3.14 11.07 5.98
C GLY A 331 3.70 10.05 6.96
N ILE A 332 2.94 8.99 7.18
CA ILE A 332 3.25 7.94 8.14
C ILE A 332 3.65 6.65 7.42
N LEU A 333 4.83 6.16 7.75
CA LEU A 333 5.28 4.81 7.41
C LEU A 333 5.04 3.92 8.63
N TYR A 334 4.06 3.03 8.55
CA TYR A 334 3.72 2.09 9.61
C TYR A 334 4.34 0.72 9.33
N ILE A 335 5.03 0.14 10.31
CA ILE A 335 5.64 -1.20 10.21
C ILE A 335 5.26 -1.99 11.46
N ASP A 336 4.35 -2.96 11.32
CA ASP A 336 4.07 -3.91 12.41
C ASP A 336 5.13 -5.00 12.44
N GLU A 337 5.35 -5.58 13.63
CA GLU A 337 6.40 -6.56 13.87
C GLU A 337 7.77 -6.09 13.32
N ILE A 338 8.14 -4.84 13.61
CA ILE A 338 9.36 -4.17 13.11
C ILE A 338 10.65 -4.99 13.33
N LYS A 339 10.63 -5.93 14.27
CA LYS A 339 11.71 -6.91 14.53
C LYS A 339 12.03 -7.81 13.33
N ASN A 340 11.04 -7.99 12.42
CA ASN A 340 11.16 -8.87 11.26
C ASN A 340 11.87 -8.21 10.06
N LEU A 341 12.31 -6.95 10.21
CA LEU A 341 13.17 -6.30 9.20
C LEU A 341 14.52 -7.01 9.14
N ASP A 342 14.95 -7.32 7.92
CA ASP A 342 16.29 -7.84 7.70
C ASP A 342 17.35 -6.77 8.08
N PRO A 343 18.54 -7.14 8.58
CA PRO A 343 19.55 -6.18 9.01
C PRO A 343 19.93 -5.15 7.94
N GLU A 344 19.98 -5.55 6.67
CA GLU A 344 20.25 -4.65 5.54
C GLU A 344 19.11 -3.66 5.32
N GLU A 345 17.86 -4.11 5.49
CA GLU A 345 16.68 -3.27 5.41
C GLU A 345 16.67 -2.24 6.54
N ALA A 346 17.01 -2.66 7.76
CA ALA A 346 17.11 -1.77 8.92
C ALA A 346 18.16 -0.66 8.71
N VAL A 347 19.35 -1.00 8.21
CA VAL A 347 20.41 -0.03 7.90
C VAL A 347 19.99 0.93 6.78
N THR A 348 19.36 0.42 5.72
CA THR A 348 18.86 1.27 4.63
C THR A 348 17.77 2.22 5.13
N LEU A 349 16.86 1.72 5.97
CA LEU A 349 15.81 2.54 6.59
C LEU A 349 16.41 3.66 7.45
N LEU A 350 17.45 3.36 8.24
CA LEU A 350 18.17 4.38 9.02
C LEU A 350 18.72 5.50 8.13
N THR A 351 19.38 5.15 7.01
CA THR A 351 19.89 6.15 6.06
C THR A 351 18.75 7.01 5.51
N VAL A 352 17.61 6.41 5.15
CA VAL A 352 16.43 7.15 4.69
C VAL A 352 15.93 8.13 5.76
N LEU A 353 15.84 7.68 6.99
CA LEU A 353 15.32 8.47 8.11
C LEU A 353 16.27 9.63 8.49
N GLU A 354 17.57 9.49 8.25
CA GLU A 354 18.57 10.52 8.49
C GLU A 354 18.64 11.54 7.35
N ASP A 355 18.71 11.06 6.11
CA ASP A 355 18.89 11.90 4.94
C ASP A 355 17.60 12.48 4.38
N GLY A 356 16.44 11.87 4.69
CA GLY A 356 15.12 12.24 4.15
C GLY A 356 15.00 12.05 2.65
N LYS A 357 15.89 11.27 2.04
CA LYS A 357 15.95 11.02 0.60
C LYS A 357 16.55 9.64 0.33
N LEU A 358 16.12 9.02 -0.76
CA LEU A 358 16.70 7.77 -1.22
C LEU A 358 16.63 7.68 -2.76
N PRO A 359 17.73 7.36 -3.47
CA PRO A 359 17.67 7.01 -4.88
C PRO A 359 17.06 5.61 -5.05
N ILE A 360 16.25 5.43 -6.08
CA ILE A 360 15.70 4.13 -6.44
C ILE A 360 16.71 3.41 -7.34
N THR A 361 17.17 2.24 -6.91
CA THR A 361 18.21 1.46 -7.60
C THR A 361 17.67 0.15 -8.14
N LEU A 362 18.32 -0.38 -9.17
CA LEU A 362 18.06 -1.75 -9.64
C LEU A 362 18.57 -2.72 -8.58
N ARG A 363 17.63 -3.38 -7.87
CA ARG A 363 17.94 -4.44 -6.91
C ARG A 363 17.73 -5.79 -7.58
N SER A 364 18.78 -6.37 -8.13
CA SER A 364 18.77 -7.71 -8.69
C SER A 364 18.97 -8.76 -7.59
N ARG A 365 18.04 -9.71 -7.46
CA ARG A 365 18.22 -10.90 -6.59
C ARG A 365 19.09 -11.98 -7.22
N PHE A 366 19.46 -11.84 -8.50
CA PHE A 366 20.35 -12.78 -9.15
C PHE A 366 21.80 -12.40 -8.88
N GLY A 367 22.34 -12.97 -7.82
CA GLY A 367 23.76 -12.90 -7.46
C GLY A 367 24.64 -13.66 -8.48
N GLY A 368 24.68 -13.19 -9.71
CA GLY A 368 25.67 -13.59 -10.71
C GLY A 368 26.66 -12.45 -10.88
N SER A 369 27.93 -12.72 -10.56
CA SER A 369 29.04 -11.79 -10.55
C SER A 369 29.42 -11.18 -11.90
N ASP A 370 28.68 -11.44 -12.98
CA ASP A 370 29.10 -11.12 -14.35
C ASP A 370 28.23 -10.08 -15.08
N THR A 371 27.24 -9.49 -14.43
CA THR A 371 26.57 -8.34 -15.01
C THR A 371 26.89 -7.07 -14.22
N ALA A 372 28.07 -6.54 -14.41
CA ALA A 372 28.36 -5.11 -14.32
C ALA A 372 27.51 -4.33 -15.35
N ALA A 373 26.33 -4.85 -15.69
CA ALA A 373 25.34 -4.25 -16.55
C ALA A 373 24.74 -3.06 -15.81
N MET A 374 25.30 -1.88 -16.10
CA MET A 374 24.79 -0.54 -15.81
C MET A 374 23.94 -0.48 -14.54
N ALA A 375 24.56 -0.09 -13.44
CA ALA A 375 23.85 0.23 -12.21
C ALA A 375 22.89 1.39 -12.49
N VAL A 376 21.64 1.05 -12.84
CA VAL A 376 20.60 2.08 -13.06
C VAL A 376 20.16 2.57 -11.69
N SER A 377 20.29 3.86 -11.45
CA SER A 377 19.90 4.52 -10.22
C SER A 377 19.25 5.86 -10.56
N THR A 378 18.11 6.17 -9.96
CA THR A 378 17.48 7.48 -10.14
C THR A 378 18.26 8.57 -9.42
N GLN A 379 17.98 9.83 -9.74
CA GLN A 379 18.29 10.92 -8.81
C GLN A 379 17.57 10.66 -7.48
N PRO A 380 18.07 11.22 -6.35
CA PRO A 380 17.43 11.06 -5.05
C PRO A 380 15.96 11.48 -5.08
N VAL A 381 15.09 10.67 -4.50
CA VAL A 381 13.66 10.93 -4.34
C VAL A 381 13.41 11.30 -2.88
N PRO A 382 12.55 12.29 -2.56
CA PRO A 382 12.20 12.60 -1.18
C PRO A 382 11.59 11.41 -0.47
N ALA A 383 12.03 11.17 0.76
CA ALA A 383 11.58 10.09 1.62
C ALA A 383 11.52 10.56 3.08
N ILE A 384 10.88 11.72 3.30
CA ILE A 384 10.73 12.36 4.62
C ILE A 384 9.52 11.74 5.30
N THR A 385 9.71 10.70 6.11
CA THR A 385 8.62 9.92 6.68
C THR A 385 8.60 9.98 8.20
N PHE A 386 7.39 9.95 8.78
CA PHE A 386 7.18 9.70 10.20
C PHE A 386 7.07 8.19 10.41
N LEU A 387 8.14 7.58 10.93
CA LEU A 387 8.16 6.14 11.22
C LEU A 387 7.32 5.83 12.46
N VAL A 388 6.36 4.93 12.30
CA VAL A 388 5.60 4.32 13.38
C VAL A 388 5.84 2.82 13.36
N GLY A 389 6.78 2.36 14.18
CA GLY A 389 7.05 0.94 14.39
C GLY A 389 6.09 0.36 15.42
N ALA A 390 5.70 -0.90 15.26
CA ALA A 390 4.94 -1.63 16.25
C ALA A 390 5.57 -2.98 16.54
N GLY A 391 5.42 -3.47 17.77
CA GLY A 391 5.94 -4.76 18.20
C GLY A 391 5.44 -5.18 19.58
N ASN A 392 5.88 -6.33 20.01
CA ASN A 392 5.65 -6.85 21.36
C ASN A 392 6.84 -6.51 22.26
N PHE A 393 6.69 -6.59 23.58
CA PHE A 393 7.80 -6.32 24.52
C PHE A 393 9.01 -7.22 24.29
N ASP A 394 8.78 -8.49 23.98
CA ASP A 394 9.84 -9.47 23.69
C ASP A 394 10.61 -9.16 22.40
N SER A 395 10.03 -8.29 21.54
CA SER A 395 10.61 -7.90 20.27
C SER A 395 11.74 -6.89 20.41
N ILE A 396 11.83 -6.16 21.52
CA ILE A 396 12.82 -5.09 21.73
C ILE A 396 14.25 -5.61 21.61
N GLY A 397 14.51 -6.76 22.25
CA GLY A 397 15.84 -7.39 22.21
C GLY A 397 16.25 -7.96 20.85
N GLN A 398 15.32 -8.03 19.89
CA GLN A 398 15.55 -8.56 18.54
C GLN A 398 15.68 -7.47 17.48
N LEU A 399 15.44 -6.21 17.85
CA LEU A 399 15.61 -5.06 16.94
C LEU A 399 17.09 -4.80 16.66
N HIS A 400 17.36 -4.33 15.44
CA HIS A 400 18.72 -3.92 15.07
C HIS A 400 19.22 -2.81 16.03
N PRO A 401 20.41 -2.95 16.67
CA PRO A 401 20.86 -2.04 17.72
C PRO A 401 20.91 -0.57 17.29
N ALA A 402 21.35 -0.29 16.05
CA ALA A 402 21.40 1.08 15.54
C ALA A 402 20.00 1.69 15.37
N LEU A 403 18.97 0.89 15.00
CA LEU A 403 17.60 1.37 14.90
C LEU A 403 17.05 1.71 16.30
N MET A 404 17.34 0.88 17.29
CA MET A 404 16.96 1.17 18.68
C MET A 404 17.62 2.43 19.23
N ASP A 405 18.91 2.63 18.96
CA ASP A 405 19.63 3.84 19.38
C ASP A 405 18.97 5.10 18.80
N ARG A 406 18.56 5.07 17.53
CA ARG A 406 17.86 6.18 16.88
C ARG A 406 16.46 6.42 17.45
N ILE A 407 15.72 5.34 17.73
CA ILE A 407 14.40 5.47 18.36
C ILE A 407 14.53 6.07 19.75
N TYR A 408 15.52 5.65 20.55
CA TYR A 408 15.75 6.24 21.86
C TYR A 408 16.27 7.67 21.82
N GLY A 409 17.11 8.00 20.82
CA GLY A 409 17.69 9.33 20.69
C GLY A 409 16.74 10.39 20.15
N TYR A 410 15.87 10.03 19.21
CA TYR A 410 15.04 10.97 18.45
C TYR A 410 13.56 10.60 18.42
N GLY A 411 13.14 9.61 19.16
CA GLY A 411 11.77 9.13 19.13
C GLY A 411 11.17 8.90 20.50
N LYS A 412 10.03 8.26 20.51
CA LYS A 412 9.32 7.84 21.73
C LYS A 412 8.94 6.38 21.66
N VAL A 413 9.14 5.68 22.76
CA VAL A 413 8.67 4.32 22.96
C VAL A 413 7.41 4.39 23.80
N VAL A 414 6.27 4.04 23.21
CA VAL A 414 4.96 4.12 23.85
C VAL A 414 4.47 2.74 24.18
N ARG A 415 4.16 2.54 25.46
CA ARG A 415 3.60 1.29 25.94
C ARG A 415 2.09 1.28 25.83
N MET A 416 1.57 0.26 25.16
CA MET A 416 0.13 -0.01 25.12
C MET A 416 -0.33 -0.65 26.41
N ASN A 417 -1.47 -0.21 26.93
CA ASN A 417 -2.08 -0.82 28.10
C ASN A 417 -2.77 -2.12 27.73
N ASN A 418 -2.57 -3.16 28.53
CA ASN A 418 -3.26 -4.45 28.38
C ASN A 418 -4.62 -4.47 29.10
N ASP A 419 -4.80 -3.57 30.04
CA ASP A 419 -6.00 -3.43 30.86
C ASP A 419 -6.35 -1.95 31.07
N MET A 420 -7.60 -1.69 31.38
CA MET A 420 -8.10 -0.40 31.82
C MET A 420 -8.97 -0.55 33.08
N PRO A 421 -9.11 0.50 33.90
CA PRO A 421 -9.97 0.46 35.08
C PRO A 421 -11.41 0.12 34.73
N ASN A 422 -12.06 -0.69 35.56
CA ASN A 422 -13.48 -1.04 35.40
C ASN A 422 -14.38 0.08 35.94
N THR A 423 -14.46 1.20 35.20
CA THR A 423 -15.31 2.34 35.51
C THR A 423 -16.57 2.31 34.64
N VAL A 424 -17.61 3.05 35.05
CA VAL A 424 -18.85 3.22 34.28
C VAL A 424 -18.55 3.76 32.88
N GLU A 425 -17.64 4.75 32.77
CA GLU A 425 -17.23 5.32 31.50
C GLU A 425 -16.57 4.27 30.58
N ASN A 426 -15.65 3.46 31.10
CA ASN A 426 -14.97 2.43 30.31
C ASN A 426 -15.92 1.29 29.91
N ARG A 427 -16.93 0.98 30.70
CA ARG A 427 -18.00 0.05 30.31
C ARG A 427 -18.84 0.62 29.16
N ARG A 428 -19.19 1.90 29.19
CA ARG A 428 -19.87 2.58 28.07
C ARG A 428 -19.03 2.54 26.81
N ARG A 429 -17.72 2.79 26.90
CA ARG A 429 -16.79 2.66 25.77
C ARG A 429 -16.76 1.22 25.23
N TYR A 430 -16.90 0.21 26.08
CA TYR A 430 -17.03 -1.17 25.62
C TYR A 430 -18.30 -1.41 24.82
N VAL A 431 -19.43 -0.90 25.27
CA VAL A 431 -20.69 -1.00 24.50
C VAL A 431 -20.58 -0.24 23.19
N GLN A 432 -19.95 0.91 23.19
CA GLN A 432 -19.65 1.66 21.95
C GLN A 432 -18.79 0.82 21.00
N PHE A 433 -17.75 0.15 21.49
CA PHE A 433 -16.95 -0.77 20.69
C PHE A 433 -17.79 -1.90 20.09
N ILE A 434 -18.68 -2.52 20.88
CA ILE A 434 -19.58 -3.57 20.37
C ILE A 434 -20.46 -3.01 19.26
N ALA A 435 -21.06 -1.82 19.44
CA ALA A 435 -21.87 -1.16 18.43
C ALA A 435 -21.09 -0.84 17.14
N GLN A 436 -19.84 -0.41 17.27
CA GLN A 436 -18.91 -0.17 16.14
C GLN A 436 -18.64 -1.45 15.36
N GLU A 437 -18.33 -2.56 16.04
CA GLU A 437 -18.09 -3.84 15.38
C GLU A 437 -19.35 -4.42 14.74
N VAL A 438 -20.52 -4.24 15.36
CA VAL A 438 -21.82 -4.60 14.80
C VAL A 438 -22.05 -3.84 13.47
N LYS A 439 -21.85 -2.53 13.45
CA LYS A 439 -22.00 -1.70 12.24
C LYS A 439 -20.95 -2.07 11.18
N ARG A 440 -19.69 -2.24 11.58
CA ARG A 440 -18.58 -2.55 10.68
C ARG A 440 -18.76 -3.84 9.90
N PHE A 441 -19.29 -4.88 10.56
CA PHE A 441 -19.48 -6.20 9.97
C PHE A 441 -20.93 -6.48 9.58
N ASN A 442 -21.82 -5.47 9.69
CA ASN A 442 -23.25 -5.60 9.40
C ASN A 442 -23.89 -6.80 10.13
N LEU A 443 -23.62 -6.88 11.44
CA LEU A 443 -24.12 -7.96 12.31
C LEU A 443 -25.50 -7.62 12.88
N PRO A 444 -26.27 -8.62 13.38
CA PRO A 444 -27.46 -8.38 14.17
C PRO A 444 -27.17 -7.54 15.41
N PRO A 445 -28.06 -6.63 15.82
CA PRO A 445 -27.88 -5.81 17.00
C PRO A 445 -27.80 -6.65 18.28
N PHE A 446 -26.98 -6.21 19.23
CA PHE A 446 -26.82 -6.85 20.53
C PHE A 446 -27.79 -6.25 21.54
N SER A 447 -28.51 -7.11 22.25
CA SER A 447 -29.31 -6.67 23.38
C SER A 447 -28.42 -6.15 24.53
N ARG A 448 -29.00 -5.33 25.42
CA ARG A 448 -28.32 -4.83 26.61
C ARG A 448 -27.66 -5.96 27.41
N GLU A 449 -28.38 -7.06 27.62
CA GLU A 449 -27.90 -8.23 28.37
C GLU A 449 -26.73 -8.93 27.67
N ALA A 450 -26.75 -9.00 26.35
CA ALA A 450 -25.64 -9.54 25.57
C ALA A 450 -24.40 -8.65 25.70
N CYS A 451 -24.56 -7.34 25.67
CA CYS A 451 -23.46 -6.40 25.92
C CYS A 451 -22.85 -6.55 27.31
N LEU A 452 -23.71 -6.72 28.33
CA LEU A 452 -23.30 -7.01 29.71
C LEU A 452 -22.40 -8.25 29.79
N GLU A 453 -22.77 -9.32 29.12
CA GLU A 453 -22.02 -10.57 29.13
C GLU A 453 -20.64 -10.39 28.47
N ILE A 454 -20.54 -9.62 27.37
CA ILE A 454 -19.27 -9.32 26.72
C ILE A 454 -18.36 -8.48 27.63
N VAL A 455 -18.91 -7.50 28.34
CA VAL A 455 -18.12 -6.69 29.30
C VAL A 455 -17.63 -7.56 30.46
N GLU A 456 -18.47 -8.46 30.95
CA GLU A 456 -18.07 -9.39 31.99
C GLU A 456 -16.98 -10.36 31.53
N GLU A 457 -17.04 -10.80 30.27
CA GLU A 457 -15.97 -11.58 29.66
C GLU A 457 -14.67 -10.75 29.52
N GLY A 458 -14.79 -9.47 29.15
CA GLY A 458 -13.67 -8.52 29.15
C GLY A 458 -13.02 -8.37 30.53
N ARG A 459 -13.82 -8.39 31.61
CA ARG A 459 -13.34 -8.40 32.99
C ARG A 459 -12.61 -9.69 33.34
N ARG A 460 -13.16 -10.86 32.95
CA ARG A 460 -12.51 -12.16 33.18
C ARG A 460 -11.15 -12.25 32.50
N LYS A 461 -11.06 -11.74 31.25
CA LYS A 461 -9.81 -11.77 30.45
C LYS A 461 -8.76 -10.73 30.88
N SER A 462 -9.08 -9.81 31.79
CA SER A 462 -8.10 -8.88 32.34
C SER A 462 -7.22 -9.52 33.43
N ASP A 463 -7.64 -10.70 33.99
CA ASP A 463 -6.99 -11.37 35.09
C ASP A 463 -6.84 -10.51 36.38
N LYS A 464 -7.48 -9.34 36.43
CA LYS A 464 -7.46 -8.39 37.56
C LYS A 464 -8.86 -8.12 38.05
N LYS A 465 -9.00 -7.94 39.37
CA LYS A 465 -10.30 -7.82 40.04
C LYS A 465 -11.17 -6.68 39.51
N ASP A 466 -10.58 -5.49 39.31
CA ASP A 466 -11.30 -4.27 38.97
C ASP A 466 -10.79 -3.67 37.64
N ALA A 467 -10.53 -4.52 36.65
CA ALA A 467 -10.04 -4.12 35.36
C ALA A 467 -10.82 -4.77 34.22
N LEU A 468 -10.76 -4.15 33.05
CA LEU A 468 -11.27 -4.64 31.76
C LEU A 468 -10.09 -4.79 30.81
N THR A 469 -10.07 -5.86 30.02
CA THR A 469 -9.00 -6.08 29.03
C THR A 469 -9.10 -5.08 27.88
N THR A 470 -7.97 -4.62 27.38
CA THR A 470 -7.88 -3.83 26.14
C THR A 470 -7.52 -4.70 24.92
N ARG A 471 -7.38 -6.02 25.12
CA ARG A 471 -7.12 -7.00 24.04
C ARG A 471 -8.43 -7.38 23.33
N PHE A 472 -8.92 -6.50 22.49
CA PHE A 472 -10.24 -6.64 21.84
C PHE A 472 -10.33 -7.75 20.81
N ARG A 473 -9.22 -8.28 20.29
CA ARG A 473 -9.23 -9.32 19.24
C ARG A 473 -10.05 -10.56 19.64
N THR A 474 -9.90 -11.02 20.86
CA THR A 474 -10.67 -12.18 21.39
C THR A 474 -12.14 -11.86 21.56
N LEU A 475 -12.49 -10.64 21.97
CA LEU A 475 -13.86 -10.19 22.11
C LEU A 475 -14.55 -10.04 20.74
N ILE A 476 -13.84 -9.55 19.72
CA ILE A 476 -14.36 -9.51 18.32
C ILE A 476 -14.73 -10.91 17.85
N SER A 477 -13.90 -11.90 18.15
CA SER A 477 -14.20 -13.29 17.80
C SER A 477 -15.49 -13.79 18.48
N ILE A 478 -15.67 -13.50 19.78
CA ILE A 478 -16.89 -13.84 20.51
C ILE A 478 -18.11 -13.13 19.92
N ILE A 479 -18.01 -11.82 19.62
CA ILE A 479 -19.06 -11.03 18.98
C ILE A 479 -19.50 -11.68 17.67
N LYS A 480 -18.54 -12.05 16.80
CA LYS A 480 -18.83 -12.70 15.52
C LYS A 480 -19.49 -14.06 15.70
N THR A 481 -18.99 -14.90 16.60
CA THR A 481 -19.56 -16.23 16.86
C THR A 481 -20.98 -16.10 17.43
N ALA A 482 -21.21 -15.22 18.39
CA ALA A 482 -22.54 -14.98 18.96
C ALA A 482 -23.54 -14.48 17.91
N SER A 483 -23.08 -13.60 16.99
CA SER A 483 -23.90 -13.14 15.86
C SER A 483 -24.25 -14.26 14.89
N THR A 484 -23.29 -15.16 14.61
CA THR A 484 -23.54 -16.34 13.76
C THR A 484 -24.56 -17.29 14.41
N LEU A 485 -24.46 -17.55 15.71
CA LEU A 485 -25.40 -18.36 16.46
C LEU A 485 -26.82 -17.75 16.39
N ALA A 486 -26.95 -16.45 16.67
CA ALA A 486 -28.23 -15.76 16.58
C ALA A 486 -28.84 -15.81 15.16
N SER A 487 -28.02 -15.63 14.13
CA SER A 487 -28.45 -15.72 12.74
C SER A 487 -28.91 -17.11 12.36
N ASN A 488 -28.22 -18.14 12.81
CA ASN A 488 -28.60 -19.55 12.57
C ASN A 488 -29.94 -19.92 13.24
N GLU A 489 -30.25 -19.33 14.39
CA GLU A 489 -31.54 -19.47 15.07
C GLU A 489 -32.65 -18.60 14.47
N GLY A 490 -32.34 -17.72 13.49
CA GLY A 490 -33.29 -16.78 12.91
C GLY A 490 -33.67 -15.63 13.86
N SER A 491 -32.87 -15.38 14.91
CA SER A 491 -33.12 -14.31 15.87
C SER A 491 -32.79 -12.94 15.25
N LYS A 492 -33.65 -11.94 15.49
CA LYS A 492 -33.44 -10.56 14.99
C LYS A 492 -32.36 -9.81 15.77
N SER A 493 -32.01 -10.27 16.98
CA SER A 493 -31.01 -9.67 17.85
C SER A 493 -30.20 -10.72 18.57
N VAL A 494 -28.97 -10.38 18.92
CA VAL A 494 -28.10 -11.24 19.72
C VAL A 494 -28.49 -11.10 21.18
N GLU A 495 -28.91 -12.21 21.79
CA GLU A 495 -29.28 -12.29 23.19
C GLU A 495 -28.11 -12.81 24.03
N ARG A 496 -28.22 -12.68 25.37
CA ARG A 496 -27.23 -13.16 26.34
C ARG A 496 -26.84 -14.63 26.11
N ARG A 497 -27.84 -15.52 25.82
CA ARG A 497 -27.60 -16.96 25.62
C ARG A 497 -26.61 -17.23 24.48
N HIS A 498 -26.72 -16.49 23.36
CA HIS A 498 -25.80 -16.63 22.22
C HIS A 498 -24.37 -16.24 22.61
N VAL A 499 -24.20 -15.20 23.44
CA VAL A 499 -22.88 -14.80 23.92
C VAL A 499 -22.29 -15.84 24.88
N VAL A 500 -23.09 -16.38 25.83
CA VAL A 500 -22.65 -17.42 26.75
C VAL A 500 -22.21 -18.67 26.00
N GLU A 501 -22.96 -19.08 24.98
CA GLU A 501 -22.59 -20.21 24.14
C GLU A 501 -21.31 -19.93 23.34
N ALA A 502 -21.20 -18.74 22.72
CA ALA A 502 -19.99 -18.31 22.00
C ALA A 502 -18.76 -18.31 22.89
N VAL A 503 -18.87 -17.82 24.12
CA VAL A 503 -17.79 -17.88 25.12
C VAL A 503 -17.41 -19.33 25.43
N GLY A 504 -18.40 -20.20 25.61
CA GLY A 504 -18.18 -21.63 25.83
C GLY A 504 -17.41 -22.31 24.69
N GLN A 505 -17.70 -21.94 23.44
CA GLN A 505 -16.99 -22.45 22.27
C GLN A 505 -15.55 -21.87 22.16
N HIS A 506 -15.36 -20.59 22.48
CA HIS A 506 -14.04 -19.94 22.47
C HIS A 506 -13.11 -20.37 23.58
N CYS A 507 -13.65 -20.78 24.73
CA CYS A 507 -12.86 -21.31 25.84
C CYS A 507 -12.21 -22.67 25.55
N LYS A 508 -12.51 -23.29 24.41
CA LYS A 508 -11.88 -24.53 23.96
C LYS A 508 -10.62 -24.26 23.14
N THR A 509 -9.63 -23.62 23.76
CA THR A 509 -8.30 -23.51 23.14
C THR A 509 -7.71 -24.89 22.87
N ILE A 510 -6.82 -25.02 21.88
CA ILE A 510 -6.14 -26.28 21.55
C ILE A 510 -5.49 -26.88 22.81
N GLN A 511 -4.86 -26.06 23.66
CA GLN A 511 -4.27 -26.52 24.90
C GLN A 511 -5.31 -27.03 25.90
N ARG A 512 -6.47 -26.38 25.99
CA ARG A 512 -7.55 -26.84 26.86
C ARG A 512 -8.14 -28.15 26.33
N GLN A 513 -8.30 -28.30 25.03
CA GLN A 513 -8.70 -29.57 24.42
C GLN A 513 -7.66 -30.67 24.70
N MET A 514 -6.37 -30.36 24.59
CA MET A 514 -5.29 -31.27 24.92
C MET A 514 -5.30 -31.61 26.43
N LEU A 515 -5.48 -30.62 27.30
CA LEU A 515 -5.60 -30.86 28.76
C LEU A 515 -6.84 -31.66 29.10
N GLU A 516 -7.99 -31.39 28.49
CA GLU A 516 -9.21 -32.18 28.67
C GLU A 516 -9.01 -33.61 28.17
N HIS A 517 -8.35 -33.80 27.03
CA HIS A 517 -7.99 -35.11 26.52
C HIS A 517 -7.02 -35.84 27.47
N ASP A 518 -5.94 -35.17 27.89
CA ASP A 518 -4.97 -35.70 28.87
C ASP A 518 -5.63 -36.04 30.21
N MET A 519 -6.52 -35.18 30.70
CA MET A 519 -7.25 -35.45 31.95
C MET A 519 -8.22 -36.62 31.81
N ASN A 520 -8.89 -36.78 30.67
CA ASN A 520 -9.75 -37.92 30.39
C ASN A 520 -8.94 -39.22 30.28
N GLU A 521 -7.79 -39.21 29.65
CA GLU A 521 -6.89 -40.36 29.58
C GLU A 521 -6.21 -40.64 30.91
N ARG A 522 -5.71 -39.61 31.60
CA ARG A 522 -5.10 -39.75 32.95
C ARG A 522 -6.15 -40.03 34.01
N GLY A 523 -7.38 -39.56 33.88
CA GLY A 523 -8.48 -39.88 34.78
C GLY A 523 -8.87 -41.36 34.77
N LYS A 524 -8.62 -42.05 33.63
CA LYS A 524 -8.72 -43.52 33.56
C LYS A 524 -7.55 -44.23 34.26
N LEU A 525 -6.38 -43.59 34.32
CA LEU A 525 -5.15 -44.15 34.90
C LEU A 525 -4.89 -43.66 36.34
N LEU A 526 -5.27 -42.45 36.67
CA LEU A 526 -5.13 -41.80 37.96
C LEU A 526 -6.49 -41.81 38.68
N GLU A 527 -6.63 -42.56 39.76
CA GLU A 527 -7.79 -42.49 40.65
C GLU A 527 -7.88 -41.08 41.29
N ILE A 528 -8.39 -40.11 40.58
CA ILE A 528 -8.76 -38.81 41.15
C ILE A 528 -10.12 -38.99 41.81
N LYS A 529 -10.13 -39.24 43.11
CA LYS A 529 -11.35 -39.25 43.90
C LYS A 529 -11.56 -37.88 44.51
N PRO A 530 -12.61 -37.13 44.13
CA PRO A 530 -12.87 -35.81 44.72
C PRO A 530 -13.31 -35.88 46.18
N GLU A 531 -13.73 -37.05 46.64
CA GLU A 531 -14.23 -37.28 47.98
C GLU A 531 -13.46 -38.41 48.66
N GLY A 532 -13.25 -38.28 49.95
CA GLY A 532 -12.56 -39.26 50.79
C GLY A 532 -11.12 -38.85 51.16
N VAL A 533 -10.52 -39.63 52.04
CA VAL A 533 -9.14 -39.44 52.54
C VAL A 533 -8.30 -40.65 52.16
N LYS A 534 -7.14 -40.40 51.53
CA LYS A 534 -6.16 -41.44 51.20
C LYS A 534 -4.80 -41.05 51.80
N LEU A 535 -4.26 -41.90 52.65
CA LEU A 535 -2.96 -41.68 53.27
C LEU A 535 -1.85 -41.67 52.17
N GLY A 536 -0.97 -40.69 52.25
CA GLY A 536 0.15 -40.56 51.32
C GLY A 536 -0.21 -40.05 49.92
N GLN A 537 -1.43 -39.54 49.71
CA GLN A 537 -1.82 -38.93 48.43
C GLN A 537 -2.50 -37.59 48.68
N ILE A 538 -2.09 -36.57 47.93
CA ILE A 538 -2.71 -35.24 47.90
C ILE A 538 -2.90 -34.80 46.47
N HIS A 539 -3.97 -34.07 46.22
CA HIS A 539 -4.19 -33.43 44.93
C HIS A 539 -3.68 -31.98 44.96
N GLY A 540 -2.65 -31.69 44.18
CA GLY A 540 -2.14 -30.34 43.96
C GLY A 540 -2.90 -29.68 42.81
N LEU A 541 -3.21 -28.39 42.96
CA LEU A 541 -3.75 -27.58 41.89
C LEU A 541 -2.61 -26.77 41.27
N ALA A 542 -2.43 -26.89 39.99
CA ALA A 542 -1.48 -26.10 39.20
C ALA A 542 -2.23 -25.20 38.25
N VAL A 543 -1.73 -23.99 38.05
CA VAL A 543 -2.22 -23.06 37.01
C VAL A 543 -1.18 -23.00 35.91
N VAL A 544 -1.61 -23.31 34.69
CA VAL A 544 -0.77 -23.25 33.52
C VAL A 544 -1.26 -22.10 32.65
N LYS A 545 -0.36 -21.19 32.32
CA LYS A 545 -0.66 -20.09 31.39
C LYS A 545 -0.37 -20.54 29.95
N ASP A 546 -1.37 -20.40 29.10
CA ASP A 546 -1.20 -20.64 27.65
C ASP A 546 -0.27 -19.57 27.05
N PRO A 547 0.89 -19.93 26.46
CA PRO A 547 1.82 -18.97 25.89
C PRO A 547 1.25 -18.24 24.66
N TYR A 548 0.23 -18.79 23.99
CA TYR A 548 -0.34 -18.21 22.76
C TYR A 548 -1.57 -17.33 23.05
N SER A 549 -2.48 -17.79 23.89
CA SER A 549 -3.69 -17.03 24.25
C SER A 549 -3.52 -16.16 25.47
N GLY A 550 -2.53 -16.45 26.32
CA GLY A 550 -2.34 -15.83 27.63
C GLY A 550 -3.38 -16.26 28.66
N GLU A 551 -4.28 -17.18 28.31
CA GLU A 551 -5.31 -17.69 29.24
C GLU A 551 -4.71 -18.61 30.28
N MET A 552 -5.27 -18.54 31.50
CA MET A 552 -4.88 -19.42 32.60
C MET A 552 -5.83 -20.61 32.66
N THR A 553 -5.28 -21.81 32.62
CA THR A 553 -6.02 -23.07 32.82
C THR A 553 -5.57 -23.79 34.08
N GLY A 554 -6.53 -24.33 34.84
CA GLY A 554 -6.24 -25.13 36.01
C GLY A 554 -5.97 -26.59 35.64
N SER A 555 -4.98 -27.20 36.26
CA SER A 555 -4.69 -28.63 36.18
C SER A 555 -4.60 -29.25 37.54
N VAL A 556 -5.07 -30.50 37.68
CA VAL A 556 -4.99 -31.28 38.94
C VAL A 556 -3.81 -32.23 38.83
N LEU A 557 -2.91 -32.15 39.79
CA LEU A 557 -1.76 -33.04 39.92
C LEU A 557 -1.95 -33.96 41.10
N SER A 558 -1.81 -35.28 40.90
CA SER A 558 -1.82 -36.23 41.99
C SER A 558 -0.39 -36.43 42.52
N VAL A 559 -0.15 -35.97 43.72
CA VAL A 559 1.14 -36.14 44.43
C VAL A 559 1.03 -37.31 45.38
N LYS A 560 1.88 -38.32 45.20
CA LYS A 560 1.94 -39.50 46.08
C LYS A 560 3.25 -39.47 46.84
N ALA A 561 3.16 -39.64 48.16
CA ALA A 561 4.31 -39.83 49.07
C ALA A 561 4.39 -41.29 49.49
N GLN A 562 5.55 -41.89 49.30
CA GLN A 562 5.81 -43.26 49.71
C GLN A 562 7.05 -43.31 50.58
N MET A 563 6.95 -44.01 51.77
CA MET A 563 8.11 -44.28 52.55
C MET A 563 8.90 -45.45 51.98
N VAL A 564 10.15 -45.24 51.69
CA VAL A 564 11.08 -46.24 51.21
C VAL A 564 12.15 -46.49 52.22
N LYS A 565 12.50 -47.78 52.48
CA LYS A 565 13.60 -48.10 53.38
C LYS A 565 14.92 -47.51 52.79
N ARG A 566 15.78 -47.01 53.69
CA ARG A 566 17.04 -46.35 53.34
C ARG A 566 17.96 -47.20 52.44
N SER A 567 17.83 -48.51 52.48
CA SER A 567 18.58 -49.46 51.66
C SER A 567 18.10 -49.58 50.21
N GLU A 568 16.97 -48.96 49.86
CA GLU A 568 16.35 -49.00 48.50
C GLU A 568 16.41 -47.66 47.78
N LEU A 569 17.10 -46.66 48.36
CA LEU A 569 17.40 -45.40 47.67
C LEU A 569 18.61 -45.60 46.75
N PRO A 570 18.53 -45.19 45.46
CA PRO A 570 19.64 -45.28 44.47
C PRO A 570 20.82 -44.41 44.86
#